data_998db4d81f79c53c12680f34beca52df
#
_entry.id   998db4d81f79c53c12680f34beca52df
#
_cell.length_a   1.000
_cell.length_b   1.000
_cell.length_c   1.000
_cell.angle_alpha   90.00
_cell.angle_beta   90.00
_cell.angle_gamma   90.00
#
_symmetry.space_group_name_H-M   'P 1'
#
loop_
_entity.id
_entity.type
_entity.pdbx_description
1 polymer ?
#
loop_
_entity_poly.entity_id
_entity_poly.type
_entity_poly.pdbx_seq_one_letter_code
_entity_poly.pdbx_strand_id
1 'polypeptide(L)'
;MDIRKVTTAEVLPIRHLVLWPNKSPSFCEVEGDDSATHYGAYAGGKLVCVASVYNNGHEARLRKFATLPEYQGQGIGTKVIESLVRDLKRENVSYFWCDARTSALSFYQKFGLCVEGEEFHKSNVAYFKMSVSWEQEPQT
;
A
#
# COMPACT_ATOMS: atom_id res chain seq x y z
N MET A 1 -9.63 -13.19 10.02
CA MET A 1 -9.15 -11.82 9.75
C MET A 1 -10.07 -11.17 8.73
N ASP A 2 -10.43 -9.94 8.96
CA ASP A 2 -11.39 -9.22 8.15
C ASP A 2 -10.67 -8.07 7.40
N ILE A 3 -10.71 -8.09 6.08
CA ILE A 3 -10.14 -7.05 5.23
C ILE A 3 -11.28 -6.28 4.60
N ARG A 4 -11.29 -4.96 4.80
CA ARG A 4 -12.37 -4.11 4.31
C ARG A 4 -11.84 -2.74 3.91
N LYS A 5 -12.66 -1.99 3.20
CA LYS A 5 -12.37 -0.58 2.89
C LYS A 5 -12.64 0.27 4.12
N VAL A 6 -11.75 1.22 4.37
CA VAL A 6 -11.81 2.11 5.53
C VAL A 6 -11.66 3.56 5.09
N THR A 7 -11.85 4.48 6.03
CA THR A 7 -11.80 5.92 5.74
C THR A 7 -10.40 6.49 5.91
N THR A 8 -10.18 7.69 5.37
CA THR A 8 -8.94 8.44 5.59
C THR A 8 -8.67 8.64 7.09
N ALA A 9 -9.68 9.01 7.83
CA ALA A 9 -9.53 9.24 9.27
C ALA A 9 -9.08 7.99 10.02
N GLU A 10 -9.51 6.82 9.56
CA GLU A 10 -9.13 5.55 10.19
C GLU A 10 -7.68 5.16 9.91
N VAL A 11 -7.14 5.47 8.72
CA VAL A 11 -5.77 5.07 8.38
C VAL A 11 -4.70 5.98 8.98
N LEU A 12 -5.02 7.24 9.24
CA LEU A 12 -4.02 8.22 9.69
C LEU A 12 -3.30 7.84 10.99
N PRO A 13 -3.98 7.38 12.04
CA PRO A 13 -3.28 6.99 13.27
C PRO A 13 -2.26 5.87 13.07
N ILE A 14 -2.57 4.90 12.21
CA ILE A 14 -1.64 3.78 11.96
C ILE A 14 -0.47 4.24 11.10
N ARG A 15 -0.70 5.07 10.09
CA ARG A 15 0.37 5.69 9.31
C ARG A 15 1.36 6.41 10.23
N HIS A 16 0.84 7.21 11.15
CA HIS A 16 1.66 8.00 12.07
C HIS A 16 2.46 7.11 13.00
N LEU A 17 1.79 6.18 13.66
CA LEU A 17 2.41 5.30 14.64
C LEU A 17 3.53 4.43 14.03
N VAL A 18 3.29 3.88 12.85
CA VAL A 18 4.18 2.87 12.24
C VAL A 18 5.24 3.49 11.35
N LEU A 19 4.86 4.45 10.51
CA LEU A 19 5.75 4.96 9.47
C LEU A 19 6.53 6.19 9.90
N TRP A 20 5.87 7.12 10.60
CA TRP A 20 6.46 8.42 10.92
C TRP A 20 6.13 8.86 12.34
N PRO A 21 6.49 8.06 13.38
CA PRO A 21 6.12 8.40 14.76
C PRO A 21 6.79 9.68 15.27
N ASN A 22 7.91 10.09 14.66
CA ASN A 22 8.67 11.29 15.06
C ASN A 22 8.26 12.54 14.26
N LYS A 23 7.29 12.43 13.38
CA LYS A 23 6.75 13.55 12.62
C LYS A 23 5.39 13.93 13.21
N SER A 24 4.86 15.11 12.83
CA SER A 24 3.50 15.47 13.22
C SER A 24 2.49 14.54 12.52
N PRO A 25 1.30 14.32 13.12
CA PRO A 25 0.27 13.52 12.44
C PRO A 25 -0.09 14.04 11.05
N SER A 26 -0.09 15.35 10.83
CA SER A 26 -0.38 15.96 9.54
C SER A 26 0.65 15.59 8.46
N PHE A 27 1.86 15.25 8.85
CA PHE A 27 2.89 14.78 7.92
C PHE A 27 2.47 13.51 7.18
N CYS A 28 1.57 12.72 7.78
CA CYS A 28 1.10 11.45 7.23
C CYS A 28 -0.06 11.61 6.23
N GLU A 29 -0.60 12.81 6.09
CA GLU A 29 -1.64 13.09 5.10
C GLU A 29 -1.05 13.07 3.70
N VAL A 30 -1.80 12.55 2.74
CA VAL A 30 -1.38 12.47 1.35
C VAL A 30 -2.38 13.22 0.50
N GLU A 31 -1.89 14.05 -0.42
CA GLU A 31 -2.76 14.70 -1.40
C GLU A 31 -3.51 13.62 -2.19
N GLY A 32 -4.83 13.77 -2.30
CA GLY A 32 -5.67 12.78 -2.97
C GLY A 32 -6.26 11.74 -2.05
N ASP A 33 -6.00 11.80 -0.72
CA ASP A 33 -6.58 10.84 0.23
C ASP A 33 -8.09 10.75 0.14
N ASP A 34 -8.77 11.84 -0.15
CA ASP A 34 -10.24 11.86 -0.23
C ASP A 34 -10.78 11.04 -1.40
N SER A 35 -9.97 10.89 -2.46
CA SER A 35 -10.34 10.12 -3.65
C SER A 35 -9.74 8.73 -3.68
N ALA A 36 -8.85 8.43 -2.75
CA ALA A 36 -8.15 7.16 -2.70
C ALA A 36 -9.04 6.05 -2.12
N THR A 37 -8.66 4.80 -2.42
CA THR A 37 -9.28 3.65 -1.77
C THR A 37 -8.35 3.19 -0.66
N HIS A 38 -8.85 3.21 0.57
CA HIS A 38 -8.08 2.77 1.73
C HIS A 38 -8.52 1.39 2.15
N TYR A 39 -7.55 0.51 2.39
CA TYR A 39 -7.80 -0.86 2.84
C TYR A 39 -7.35 -1.01 4.27
N GLY A 40 -8.09 -1.77 5.04
CA GLY A 40 -7.74 -2.08 6.42
C GLY A 40 -7.97 -3.54 6.74
N ALA A 41 -7.09 -4.12 7.55
CA ALA A 41 -7.27 -5.46 8.10
C ALA A 41 -7.56 -5.36 9.59
N TYR A 42 -8.58 -6.07 10.03
CA TYR A 42 -8.98 -6.15 11.43
C TYR A 42 -8.64 -7.51 12.00
N ALA A 43 -8.03 -7.51 13.16
CA ALA A 43 -7.74 -8.72 13.94
C ALA A 43 -8.37 -8.53 15.32
N GLY A 44 -9.29 -9.41 15.69
CA GLY A 44 -9.99 -9.31 16.98
C GLY A 44 -10.74 -7.98 17.15
N GLY A 45 -11.27 -7.44 16.07
CA GLY A 45 -12.01 -6.17 16.09
C GLY A 45 -11.14 -4.92 16.09
N LYS A 46 -9.81 -5.08 16.01
CA LYS A 46 -8.87 -3.95 16.00
C LYS A 46 -8.27 -3.78 14.61
N LEU A 47 -8.21 -2.55 14.13
CA LEU A 47 -7.54 -2.22 12.87
C LEU A 47 -6.01 -2.33 13.08
N VAL A 48 -5.36 -3.21 12.34
CA VAL A 48 -3.94 -3.55 12.57
C VAL A 48 -3.05 -3.34 11.36
N CYS A 49 -3.64 -3.19 10.17
CA CYS A 49 -2.87 -2.98 8.94
C CYS A 49 -3.67 -2.09 8.00
N VAL A 50 -2.99 -1.14 7.35
CA VAL A 50 -3.62 -0.23 6.41
C VAL A 50 -2.79 -0.10 5.14
N ALA A 51 -3.46 0.18 4.02
CA ALA A 51 -2.83 0.45 2.74
C ALA A 51 -3.74 1.37 1.94
N SER A 52 -3.16 2.27 1.15
CA SER A 52 -3.93 3.23 0.37
C SER A 52 -3.55 3.16 -1.09
N VAL A 53 -4.54 3.19 -1.96
CA VAL A 53 -4.36 3.06 -3.42
C VAL A 53 -4.91 4.31 -4.10
N TYR A 54 -4.09 4.89 -4.93
CA TYR A 54 -4.39 6.10 -5.71
C TYR A 54 -4.44 5.68 -7.17
N ASN A 55 -5.67 5.64 -7.72
CA ASN A 55 -5.96 5.05 -9.03
C ASN A 55 -6.42 6.15 -10.00
N ASN A 56 -5.79 6.24 -11.17
CA ASN A 56 -6.18 7.17 -12.21
C ASN A 56 -6.79 6.48 -13.43
N GLY A 57 -7.28 5.26 -13.28
CA GLY A 57 -7.93 4.48 -14.34
C GLY A 57 -7.07 3.34 -14.87
N HIS A 58 -5.89 3.62 -15.38
CA HIS A 58 -4.97 2.59 -15.92
C HIS A 58 -3.79 2.33 -15.01
N GLU A 59 -3.45 3.30 -14.18
CA GLU A 59 -2.29 3.24 -13.31
C GLU A 59 -2.74 3.41 -11.86
N ALA A 60 -2.25 2.58 -10.99
CA ALA A 60 -2.53 2.66 -9.56
C ALA A 60 -1.23 2.67 -8.77
N ARG A 61 -1.18 3.53 -7.77
CA ARG A 61 -0.04 3.65 -6.86
C ARG A 61 -0.45 3.23 -5.46
N LEU A 62 0.33 2.34 -4.86
CA LEU A 62 0.19 1.98 -3.45
C LEU A 62 1.02 2.96 -2.61
N ARG A 63 0.43 3.49 -1.56
CA ARG A 63 1.14 4.34 -0.58
C ARG A 63 0.71 4.00 0.83
N LYS A 64 1.59 4.32 1.79
CA LYS A 64 1.29 4.26 3.23
C LYS A 64 0.79 2.89 3.68
N PHE A 65 1.46 1.85 3.22
CA PHE A 65 1.23 0.50 3.66
C PHE A 65 1.94 0.29 5.00
N ALA A 66 1.20 -0.08 6.02
CA ALA A 66 1.73 -0.17 7.39
C ALA A 66 0.99 -1.21 8.21
N THR A 67 1.74 -2.00 8.96
CA THR A 67 1.21 -2.99 9.89
C THR A 67 1.73 -2.67 11.29
N LEU A 68 0.84 -2.70 12.30
CA LEU A 68 1.26 -2.50 13.69
C LEU A 68 2.36 -3.51 14.07
N PRO A 69 3.38 -3.09 14.83
CA PRO A 69 4.52 -3.97 15.13
C PRO A 69 4.13 -5.33 15.70
N GLU A 70 3.14 -5.38 16.60
CA GLU A 70 2.70 -6.62 17.24
C GLU A 70 2.08 -7.61 16.26
N TYR A 71 1.69 -7.14 15.07
CA TYR A 71 1.01 -7.95 14.06
C TYR A 71 1.87 -8.21 12.83
N GLN A 72 3.11 -7.74 12.82
CA GLN A 72 4.03 -7.99 11.72
C GLN A 72 4.50 -9.45 11.70
N GLY A 73 4.85 -9.95 10.50
CA GLY A 73 5.36 -11.31 10.36
C GLY A 73 4.30 -12.40 10.46
N GLN A 74 3.02 -12.06 10.37
CA GLN A 74 1.91 -13.02 10.49
C GLN A 74 1.13 -13.19 9.19
N GLY A 75 1.61 -12.62 8.08
CA GLY A 75 0.97 -12.74 6.77
C GLY A 75 -0.21 -11.78 6.55
N ILE A 76 -0.45 -10.85 7.48
CA ILE A 76 -1.58 -9.90 7.37
C ILE A 76 -1.37 -8.97 6.19
N GLY A 77 -0.19 -8.39 6.07
CA GLY A 77 0.14 -7.50 4.95
C GLY A 77 0.01 -8.18 3.61
N THR A 78 0.43 -9.45 3.52
CA THR A 78 0.28 -10.24 2.30
C THR A 78 -1.19 -10.33 1.88
N LYS A 79 -2.09 -10.59 2.83
CA LYS A 79 -3.52 -10.70 2.53
C LYS A 79 -4.12 -9.38 2.10
N VAL A 80 -3.67 -8.26 2.69
CA VAL A 80 -4.13 -6.93 2.28
C VAL A 80 -3.69 -6.65 0.84
N ILE A 81 -2.43 -6.91 0.50
CA ILE A 81 -1.93 -6.68 -0.86
C ILE A 81 -2.65 -7.60 -1.86
N GLU A 82 -2.83 -8.86 -1.53
CA GLU A 82 -3.58 -9.78 -2.40
C GLU A 82 -5.00 -9.27 -2.68
N SER A 83 -5.65 -8.74 -1.67
CA SER A 83 -7.02 -8.20 -1.79
C SER A 83 -7.06 -6.99 -2.71
N LEU A 84 -6.16 -6.02 -2.50
CA LEU A 84 -6.16 -4.81 -3.33
C LEU A 84 -5.71 -5.10 -4.77
N VAL A 85 -4.77 -6.01 -4.97
CA VAL A 85 -4.33 -6.41 -6.31
C VAL A 85 -5.49 -7.04 -7.08
N ARG A 86 -6.25 -7.94 -6.42
CA ARG A 86 -7.43 -8.55 -7.03
C ARG A 86 -8.44 -7.50 -7.49
N ASP A 87 -8.71 -6.51 -6.63
CA ASP A 87 -9.65 -5.45 -6.98
C ASP A 87 -9.14 -4.61 -8.15
N LEU A 88 -7.86 -4.26 -8.16
CA LEU A 88 -7.28 -3.45 -9.23
C LEU A 88 -7.32 -4.18 -10.58
N LYS A 89 -7.07 -5.49 -10.58
CA LYS A 89 -7.16 -6.28 -11.82
C LYS A 89 -8.59 -6.31 -12.35
N ARG A 90 -9.58 -6.40 -11.47
CA ARG A 90 -11.00 -6.34 -11.85
C ARG A 90 -11.38 -4.98 -12.45
N GLU A 91 -10.71 -3.92 -12.01
CA GLU A 91 -10.93 -2.57 -12.51
C GLU A 91 -10.11 -2.26 -13.76
N ASN A 92 -9.43 -3.27 -14.34
CA ASN A 92 -8.60 -3.14 -15.55
C ASN A 92 -7.42 -2.18 -15.40
N VAL A 93 -6.86 -2.09 -14.20
CA VAL A 93 -5.58 -1.41 -14.00
C VAL A 93 -4.50 -2.22 -14.70
N SER A 94 -3.65 -1.57 -15.48
CA SER A 94 -2.60 -2.22 -16.25
C SER A 94 -1.20 -2.02 -15.67
N TYR A 95 -1.04 -1.02 -14.82
CA TYR A 95 0.27 -0.69 -14.24
C TYR A 95 0.08 -0.36 -12.76
N PHE A 96 0.77 -1.13 -11.91
CA PHE A 96 0.70 -0.97 -10.46
C PHE A 96 2.10 -0.72 -9.91
N TRP A 97 2.25 0.28 -9.06
CA TRP A 97 3.57 0.65 -8.56
C TRP A 97 3.55 1.20 -7.14
N CYS A 98 4.70 1.21 -6.53
CA CYS A 98 4.91 1.84 -5.24
C CYS A 98 6.36 2.29 -5.12
N ASP A 99 6.62 3.22 -4.19
CA ASP A 99 7.97 3.51 -3.73
C ASP A 99 8.21 2.64 -2.50
N ALA A 100 9.04 1.61 -2.65
CA ALA A 100 9.27 0.62 -1.61
C ALA A 100 10.54 0.94 -0.84
N ARG A 101 10.48 0.90 0.49
CA ARG A 101 11.70 0.99 1.30
C ARG A 101 12.61 -0.15 0.90
N THR A 102 13.93 0.11 0.87
CA THR A 102 14.91 -0.89 0.46
C THR A 102 14.77 -2.19 1.25
N SER A 103 14.40 -2.10 2.52
CA SER A 103 14.19 -3.28 3.38
C SER A 103 12.96 -4.12 3.02
N ALA A 104 12.08 -3.61 2.15
CA ALA A 104 10.81 -4.27 1.81
C ALA A 104 10.77 -4.81 0.38
N LEU A 105 11.89 -4.74 -0.37
CA LEU A 105 11.89 -5.15 -1.78
C LEU A 105 11.43 -6.60 -1.97
N SER A 106 11.93 -7.52 -1.16
CA SER A 106 11.59 -8.94 -1.27
C SER A 106 10.10 -9.19 -1.03
N PHE A 107 9.47 -8.40 -0.16
CA PHE A 107 8.05 -8.52 0.08
C PHE A 107 7.24 -8.23 -1.20
N TYR A 108 7.56 -7.12 -1.87
CA TYR A 108 6.82 -6.73 -3.08
C TYR A 108 7.13 -7.62 -4.28
N GLN A 109 8.32 -8.21 -4.33
CA GLN A 109 8.68 -9.16 -5.39
C GLN A 109 7.74 -10.37 -5.42
N LYS A 110 7.17 -10.76 -4.28
CA LYS A 110 6.20 -11.86 -4.21
C LYS A 110 4.95 -11.60 -5.04
N PHE A 111 4.64 -10.33 -5.31
CA PHE A 111 3.46 -9.94 -6.08
C PHE A 111 3.81 -9.57 -7.52
N GLY A 112 5.03 -9.86 -7.93
CA GLY A 112 5.48 -9.61 -9.30
C GLY A 112 6.08 -8.23 -9.53
N LEU A 113 6.19 -7.39 -8.51
CA LEU A 113 6.81 -6.08 -8.68
C LEU A 113 8.32 -6.22 -8.82
N CYS A 114 8.90 -5.41 -9.72
CA CYS A 114 10.34 -5.36 -9.96
C CYS A 114 10.83 -3.94 -9.78
N VAL A 115 12.09 -3.80 -9.38
CA VAL A 115 12.72 -2.49 -9.24
C VAL A 115 12.74 -1.79 -10.61
N GLU A 116 12.38 -0.51 -10.61
CA GLU A 116 12.40 0.36 -11.78
C GLU A 116 13.19 1.61 -11.43
N GLY A 117 14.35 1.77 -12.06
CA GLY A 117 15.22 2.92 -11.83
C GLY A 117 16.19 2.74 -10.66
N GLU A 118 16.72 3.86 -10.18
CA GLU A 118 17.76 3.90 -9.17
C GLU A 118 17.24 4.17 -7.77
N GLU A 119 18.04 3.83 -6.76
CA GLU A 119 17.72 4.16 -5.36
C GLU A 119 17.60 5.67 -5.18
N PHE A 120 16.63 6.07 -4.38
CA PHE A 120 16.44 7.48 -4.01
C PHE A 120 16.08 7.56 -2.53
N HIS A 121 16.12 8.78 -1.98
CA HIS A 121 15.87 9.00 -0.57
C HIS A 121 14.75 10.02 -0.34
N LYS A 122 13.90 9.75 0.65
CA LYS A 122 12.90 10.68 1.16
C LYS A 122 13.01 10.69 2.69
N SER A 123 13.15 11.86 3.29
CA SER A 123 13.30 12.01 4.75
C SER A 123 14.37 11.06 5.33
N ASN A 124 15.49 10.94 4.61
CA ASN A 124 16.65 10.09 4.99
C ASN A 124 16.36 8.59 4.96
N VAL A 125 15.29 8.16 4.32
CA VAL A 125 14.97 6.74 4.13
C VAL A 125 15.19 6.38 2.67
N ALA A 126 15.87 5.25 2.42
CA ALA A 126 16.17 4.78 1.08
C ALA A 126 14.99 4.00 0.47
N TYR A 127 14.69 4.30 -0.78
CA TYR A 127 13.58 3.69 -1.52
C TYR A 127 14.02 3.28 -2.91
N PHE A 128 13.29 2.32 -3.49
CA PHE A 128 13.25 2.06 -4.92
C PHE A 128 11.81 2.12 -5.40
N LYS A 129 11.60 2.66 -6.59
CA LYS A 129 10.33 2.47 -7.25
C LYS A 129 10.22 1.00 -7.69
N MET A 130 9.10 0.38 -7.41
CA MET A 130 8.79 -0.98 -7.87
C MET A 130 7.49 -0.98 -8.64
N SER A 131 7.42 -1.76 -9.72
CA SER A 131 6.25 -1.79 -10.57
C SER A 131 6.00 -3.16 -11.17
N VAL A 132 4.76 -3.37 -11.60
CA VAL A 132 4.35 -4.53 -12.37
C VAL A 132 3.31 -4.08 -13.40
N SER A 133 3.41 -4.64 -14.60
CA SER A 133 2.41 -4.42 -15.66
C SER A 133 1.55 -5.68 -15.75
N TRP A 134 0.24 -5.49 -15.79
CA TRP A 134 -0.70 -6.60 -15.91
C TRP A 134 -1.36 -6.57 -17.28
N GLU A 135 -1.53 -7.76 -17.88
CA GLU A 135 -2.27 -7.88 -19.11
C GLU A 135 -3.74 -7.57 -18.85
N GLN A 136 -4.31 -6.78 -19.76
CA GLN A 136 -5.75 -6.51 -19.69
C GLN A 136 -6.51 -7.66 -20.32
N GLU A 137 -7.65 -8.02 -19.71
CA GLU A 137 -8.53 -9.01 -20.27
C GLU A 137 -9.09 -8.53 -21.60
N PRO A 138 -9.17 -9.40 -22.64
CA PRO A 138 -9.79 -9.01 -23.89
C PRO A 138 -11.23 -8.60 -23.65
N GLN A 139 -11.62 -7.45 -24.21
CA GLN A 139 -13.01 -7.04 -24.18
C GLN A 139 -13.75 -7.70 -25.33
N THR A 140 -14.74 -8.45 -24.97
CA THR A 140 -15.60 -9.11 -25.94
C THR A 140 -16.94 -8.40 -26.03
#